data_5f3787bdc87cfe473c6ab1e25b3d6edd
#
_entry.id   5f3787bdc87cfe473c6ab1e25b3d6edd
#
_cell.length_a   1.000
_cell.length_b   1.000
_cell.length_c   1.000
_cell.angle_alpha   90.00
_cell.angle_beta   90.00
_cell.angle_gamma   90.00
#
_symmetry.space_group_name_H-M   'P 1'
#
loop_
_entity.id
_entity.type
_entity.pdbx_description
1 polymer ?
#
loop_
_entity_poly.entity_id
_entity_poly.type
_entity_poly.pdbx_seq_one_letter_code
_entity_poly.pdbx_strand_id
1 'polypeptide(L)'
;MNRLTPIPIPAFNDNYIWLAATDSGVMCVDPGDAAPVLAWLAEHHLPLQQIWLTHHHNDHIGGVAALKAAYPEVRVYGAADEIAEVTDPLGEGSHVSFGGYTANVWAVPGHTGGHLAYLWPLPQGLQVFCGDTLFSAGCGRVFTGTAAQLFASLSRLATLPSDTLFYPAHE
;
A
#
# COMPACT_ATOMS: atom_id res chain seq x y z
N MET A 1 -17.61 -11.26 12.98
CA MET A 1 -16.29 -11.54 12.38
C MET A 1 -16.04 -10.50 11.30
N ASN A 2 -15.25 -9.49 11.59
CA ASN A 2 -14.85 -8.51 10.59
C ASN A 2 -13.93 -9.22 9.58
N ARG A 3 -14.42 -9.40 8.37
CA ARG A 3 -13.56 -9.77 7.25
C ARG A 3 -12.82 -8.49 6.83
N LEU A 4 -11.55 -8.41 7.16
CA LEU A 4 -10.64 -7.40 6.61
C LEU A 4 -10.52 -7.66 5.10
N THR A 5 -11.40 -7.04 4.33
CA THR A 5 -11.37 -7.12 2.87
C THR A 5 -10.93 -5.75 2.37
N PRO A 6 -9.87 -5.66 1.56
CA PRO A 6 -9.47 -4.40 0.97
C PRO A 6 -10.59 -3.76 0.15
N ILE A 7 -10.81 -2.47 0.36
CA ILE A 7 -11.85 -1.64 -0.26
C ILE A 7 -11.17 -0.70 -1.25
N PRO A 8 -11.50 -0.76 -2.55
CA PRO A 8 -10.95 0.16 -3.54
C PRO A 8 -11.61 1.53 -3.43
N ILE A 9 -10.79 2.56 -3.37
CA ILE A 9 -11.20 3.96 -3.47
C ILE A 9 -10.61 4.52 -4.77
N PRO A 10 -11.42 4.74 -5.81
CA PRO A 10 -10.94 5.33 -7.05
C PRO A 10 -10.37 6.73 -6.82
N ALA A 11 -9.24 7.01 -7.44
CA ALA A 11 -8.59 8.31 -7.42
C ALA A 11 -8.00 8.63 -8.80
N PHE A 12 -7.86 9.91 -9.14
CA PHE A 12 -7.38 10.38 -10.43
C PHE A 12 -8.13 9.74 -11.62
N ASN A 13 -7.39 9.26 -12.64
CA ASN A 13 -8.00 8.65 -13.82
C ASN A 13 -8.09 7.12 -13.72
N ASP A 14 -7.11 6.47 -13.07
CA ASP A 14 -6.92 5.01 -13.05
C ASP A 14 -6.28 4.48 -11.75
N ASN A 15 -6.06 5.34 -10.74
CA ASN A 15 -5.50 4.91 -9.47
C ASN A 15 -6.54 4.27 -8.54
N TYR A 16 -6.09 3.30 -7.78
CA TYR A 16 -6.79 2.74 -6.62
C TYR A 16 -6.02 3.02 -5.33
N ILE A 17 -6.67 3.72 -4.42
CA ILE A 17 -6.27 3.79 -3.01
C ILE A 17 -6.97 2.62 -2.31
N TRP A 18 -6.24 1.81 -1.55
CA TRP A 18 -6.84 0.67 -0.85
C TRP A 18 -7.05 0.97 0.62
N LEU A 19 -8.25 0.69 1.13
CA LEU A 19 -8.56 0.78 2.55
C LEU A 19 -8.80 -0.60 3.13
N ALA A 20 -8.46 -0.77 4.41
CA ALA A 20 -8.97 -1.88 5.22
C ALA A 20 -9.47 -1.33 6.56
N ALA A 21 -10.63 -1.81 7.01
CA ALA A 21 -11.31 -1.27 8.18
C ALA A 21 -11.56 -2.34 9.24
N THR A 22 -11.44 -1.91 10.49
CA THR A 22 -11.92 -2.62 11.68
C THR A 22 -13.00 -1.78 12.36
N ASP A 23 -13.61 -2.28 13.42
CA ASP A 23 -14.57 -1.50 14.22
C ASP A 23 -13.90 -0.31 14.95
N SER A 24 -12.57 -0.26 15.02
CA SER A 24 -11.80 0.76 15.75
C SER A 24 -11.04 1.74 14.87
N GLY A 25 -10.93 1.48 13.56
CA GLY A 25 -10.22 2.38 12.65
C GLY A 25 -9.84 1.77 11.32
N VAL A 26 -9.13 2.54 10.52
CA VAL A 26 -8.84 2.27 9.12
C VAL A 26 -7.33 2.31 8.86
N MET A 27 -6.87 1.43 8.00
CA MET A 27 -5.57 1.47 7.34
C MET A 27 -5.79 1.84 5.87
N CYS A 28 -4.90 2.69 5.34
CA CYS A 28 -4.93 3.16 3.95
C CYS A 28 -3.60 2.82 3.25
N VAL A 29 -3.66 2.36 2.00
CA VAL A 29 -2.47 2.11 1.18
C VAL A 29 -2.45 3.09 0.01
N ASP A 30 -1.31 3.74 -0.19
CA ASP A 30 -1.00 4.65 -1.29
C ASP A 30 -2.04 5.76 -1.51
N PRO A 31 -2.32 6.61 -0.50
CA PRO A 31 -3.28 7.69 -0.65
C PRO A 31 -2.71 8.86 -1.47
N GLY A 32 -2.69 8.73 -2.80
CA GLY A 32 -2.26 9.80 -3.70
C GLY A 32 -3.15 11.06 -3.62
N ASP A 33 -4.43 10.88 -3.32
CA ASP A 33 -5.39 11.95 -3.05
C ASP A 33 -6.07 11.75 -1.68
N ALA A 34 -6.05 12.78 -0.84
CA ALA A 34 -6.68 12.73 0.47
C ALA A 34 -8.21 12.85 0.42
N ALA A 35 -8.76 13.56 -0.57
CA ALA A 35 -10.18 13.93 -0.59
C ALA A 35 -11.12 12.71 -0.57
N PRO A 36 -10.96 11.70 -1.44
CA PRO A 36 -11.84 10.53 -1.43
C PRO A 36 -11.68 9.69 -0.15
N VAL A 37 -10.48 9.63 0.43
CA VAL A 37 -10.21 8.94 1.69
C VAL A 37 -10.93 9.64 2.85
N LEU A 38 -10.79 10.96 2.97
CA LEU A 38 -11.45 11.77 4.00
C LEU A 38 -12.97 11.65 3.92
N ALA A 39 -13.53 11.66 2.70
CA ALA A 39 -14.96 11.48 2.48
C ALA A 39 -15.45 10.12 2.99
N TRP A 40 -14.71 9.04 2.66
CA TRP A 40 -15.03 7.69 3.10
C TRP A 40 -14.96 7.55 4.64
N LEU A 41 -13.90 8.08 5.27
CA LEU A 41 -13.72 8.05 6.72
C LEU A 41 -14.85 8.79 7.45
N ALA A 42 -15.26 9.96 6.92
CA ALA A 42 -16.35 10.75 7.48
C ALA A 42 -17.70 10.02 7.39
N GLU A 43 -18.00 9.39 6.24
CA GLU A 43 -19.23 8.61 6.03
C GLU A 43 -19.34 7.43 6.99
N HIS A 44 -18.21 6.75 7.27
CA HIS A 44 -18.17 5.55 8.10
C HIS A 44 -17.90 5.85 9.59
N HIS A 45 -17.62 7.10 9.95
CA HIS A 45 -17.29 7.55 11.32
C HIS A 45 -16.11 6.78 11.94
N LEU A 46 -15.09 6.47 11.14
CA LEU A 46 -13.89 5.74 11.57
C LEU A 46 -12.64 6.61 11.48
N PRO A 47 -11.72 6.54 12.47
CA PRO A 47 -10.46 7.26 12.41
C PRO A 47 -9.46 6.53 11.50
N LEU A 48 -8.60 7.32 10.83
CA LEU A 48 -7.43 6.79 10.13
C LEU A 48 -6.33 6.50 11.16
N GLN A 49 -5.84 5.25 11.19
CA GLN A 49 -4.81 4.80 12.13
C GLN A 49 -3.44 4.62 11.47
N GLN A 50 -3.43 4.12 10.24
CA GLN A 50 -2.20 3.79 9.53
C GLN A 50 -2.29 4.14 8.05
N ILE A 51 -1.14 4.53 7.49
CA ILE A 51 -0.91 4.66 6.05
C ILE A 51 0.28 3.76 5.71
N TRP A 52 0.13 2.91 4.71
CA TRP A 52 1.19 2.05 4.16
C TRP A 52 1.55 2.56 2.77
N LEU A 53 2.82 2.88 2.54
CA LEU A 53 3.29 3.44 1.28
C LEU A 53 4.17 2.44 0.56
N THR A 54 3.86 2.20 -0.71
CA THR A 54 4.65 1.28 -1.54
C THR A 54 5.88 1.98 -2.11
N HIS A 55 5.76 3.22 -2.58
CA HIS A 55 6.86 4.00 -3.16
C HIS A 55 6.55 5.51 -3.18
N HIS A 56 7.51 6.33 -3.65
CA HIS A 56 7.53 7.78 -3.46
C HIS A 56 6.81 8.60 -4.55
N HIS A 57 6.18 8.01 -5.56
CA HIS A 57 5.50 8.80 -6.60
C HIS A 57 4.31 9.58 -6.04
N ASN A 58 4.09 10.77 -6.58
CA ASN A 58 3.12 11.72 -6.03
C ASN A 58 1.67 11.20 -6.05
N ASP A 59 1.33 10.39 -7.02
CA ASP A 59 0.02 9.74 -7.13
C ASP A 59 -0.20 8.60 -6.10
N HIS A 60 0.82 8.30 -5.27
CA HIS A 60 0.74 7.38 -4.13
C HIS A 60 0.90 8.10 -2.78
N ILE A 61 1.64 9.20 -2.73
CA ILE A 61 1.92 9.90 -1.47
C ILE A 61 1.28 11.30 -1.37
N GLY A 62 0.74 11.85 -2.46
CA GLY A 62 0.29 13.25 -2.53
C GLY A 62 -0.79 13.62 -1.51
N GLY A 63 -1.59 12.67 -1.05
CA GLY A 63 -2.61 12.88 -0.01
C GLY A 63 -2.09 12.77 1.42
N VAL A 64 -0.88 12.24 1.65
CA VAL A 64 -0.38 11.92 2.99
C VAL A 64 -0.33 13.14 3.91
N ALA A 65 0.17 14.27 3.44
CA ALA A 65 0.29 15.48 4.25
C ALA A 65 -1.09 15.98 4.75
N ALA A 66 -2.11 15.96 3.88
CA ALA A 66 -3.47 16.37 4.25
C ALA A 66 -4.12 15.36 5.21
N LEU A 67 -3.89 14.07 5.04
CA LEU A 67 -4.36 13.03 5.96
C LEU A 67 -3.69 13.15 7.33
N LYS A 68 -2.38 13.43 7.40
CA LYS A 68 -1.67 13.71 8.67
C LYS A 68 -2.21 14.96 9.37
N ALA A 69 -2.57 15.98 8.62
CA ALA A 69 -3.19 17.19 9.21
C ALA A 69 -4.57 16.90 9.81
N ALA A 70 -5.37 16.04 9.17
CA ALA A 70 -6.69 15.65 9.68
C ALA A 70 -6.60 14.60 10.82
N TYR A 71 -5.61 13.74 10.79
CA TYR A 71 -5.36 12.68 11.77
C TYR A 71 -3.91 12.72 12.26
N PRO A 72 -3.55 13.63 13.20
CA PRO A 72 -2.16 13.85 13.62
C PRO A 72 -1.46 12.62 14.22
N GLU A 73 -2.23 11.69 14.79
CA GLU A 73 -1.71 10.44 15.39
C GLU A 73 -1.52 9.30 14.36
N VAL A 74 -1.83 9.53 13.07
CA VAL A 74 -1.69 8.50 12.04
C VAL A 74 -0.22 8.10 11.87
N ARG A 75 0.04 6.80 11.88
CA ARG A 75 1.37 6.26 11.61
C ARG A 75 1.54 6.02 10.11
N VAL A 76 2.67 6.48 9.58
CA VAL A 76 2.99 6.36 8.15
C VAL A 76 4.18 5.42 7.99
N TYR A 77 3.93 4.29 7.33
CA TYR A 77 4.89 3.23 7.09
C TYR A 77 5.38 3.26 5.64
N GLY A 78 6.66 3.06 5.41
CA GLY A 78 7.26 3.05 4.08
C GLY A 78 8.78 3.11 4.10
N ALA A 79 9.39 3.28 2.93
CA ALA A 79 10.83 3.47 2.77
C ALA A 79 11.22 4.91 3.13
N ALA A 80 11.78 5.14 4.30
CA ALA A 80 12.09 6.49 4.82
C ALA A 80 13.25 7.19 4.09
N ASP A 81 14.07 6.45 3.36
CA ASP A 81 15.14 7.00 2.52
C ASP A 81 14.61 7.64 1.21
N GLU A 82 13.38 7.29 0.82
CA GLU A 82 12.72 7.86 -0.37
C GLU A 82 11.51 8.75 -0.03
N ILE A 83 10.90 8.61 1.16
CA ILE A 83 9.63 9.26 1.52
C ILE A 83 9.75 10.00 2.84
N ALA A 84 9.73 11.34 2.79
CA ALA A 84 9.93 12.20 3.96
C ALA A 84 8.77 12.13 4.99
N GLU A 85 7.56 11.78 4.54
CA GLU A 85 6.36 11.70 5.39
C GLU A 85 6.33 10.47 6.29
N VAL A 86 7.20 9.48 6.06
CA VAL A 86 7.30 8.24 6.83
C VAL A 86 7.66 8.53 8.28
N THR A 87 6.85 8.00 9.21
CA THR A 87 7.11 8.03 10.66
C THR A 87 7.72 6.73 11.16
N ASP A 88 7.43 5.62 10.48
CA ASP A 88 7.81 4.26 10.84
C ASP A 88 8.50 3.57 9.66
N PRO A 89 9.84 3.60 9.60
CA PRO A 89 10.60 3.05 8.49
C PRO A 89 10.40 1.54 8.31
N LEU A 90 10.21 1.13 7.06
CA LEU A 90 10.15 -0.27 6.66
C LEU A 90 11.13 -0.56 5.52
N GLY A 91 11.53 -1.82 5.41
CA GLY A 91 12.37 -2.35 4.35
C GLY A 91 12.19 -3.86 4.20
N GLU A 92 13.07 -4.51 3.46
CA GLU A 92 13.06 -5.98 3.28
C GLU A 92 13.01 -6.69 4.62
N GLY A 93 12.07 -7.63 4.76
CA GLY A 93 11.91 -8.45 5.96
C GLY A 93 11.26 -7.74 7.16
N SER A 94 10.90 -6.46 7.03
CA SER A 94 10.13 -5.75 8.06
C SER A 94 8.71 -6.33 8.18
N HIS A 95 8.04 -5.96 9.27
CA HIS A 95 6.67 -6.37 9.55
C HIS A 95 5.83 -5.17 9.98
N VAL A 96 4.56 -5.16 9.59
CA VAL A 96 3.58 -4.17 10.04
C VAL A 96 2.26 -4.87 10.35
N SER A 97 1.56 -4.46 11.40
CA SER A 97 0.34 -5.13 11.84
C SER A 97 -0.86 -4.20 11.80
N PHE A 98 -1.99 -4.71 11.30
CA PHE A 98 -3.28 -4.04 11.35
C PHE A 98 -4.41 -5.07 11.56
N GLY A 99 -5.42 -4.71 12.36
CA GLY A 99 -6.59 -5.56 12.59
C GLY A 99 -6.29 -6.92 13.21
N GLY A 100 -5.17 -7.05 13.94
CA GLY A 100 -4.74 -8.32 14.57
C GLY A 100 -3.95 -9.25 13.64
N TYR A 101 -3.65 -8.83 12.41
CA TYR A 101 -2.86 -9.60 11.43
C TYR A 101 -1.59 -8.84 11.07
N THR A 102 -0.52 -9.58 10.83
CA THR A 102 0.80 -9.03 10.53
C THR A 102 1.16 -9.28 9.07
N ALA A 103 1.43 -8.20 8.34
CA ALA A 103 1.97 -8.26 6.99
C ALA A 103 3.50 -8.36 7.02
N ASN A 104 4.05 -9.17 6.12
CA ASN A 104 5.47 -9.16 5.80
C ASN A 104 5.74 -8.12 4.71
N VAL A 105 6.87 -7.42 4.81
CA VAL A 105 7.27 -6.41 3.84
C VAL A 105 8.39 -6.99 2.96
N TRP A 106 8.19 -6.91 1.66
CA TRP A 106 9.21 -7.27 0.67
C TRP A 106 9.68 -6.02 -0.06
N ALA A 107 10.99 -5.83 -0.18
CA ALA A 107 11.55 -4.93 -1.17
C ALA A 107 11.36 -5.54 -2.57
N VAL A 108 10.72 -4.78 -3.45
CA VAL A 108 10.43 -5.16 -4.84
C VAL A 108 10.92 -4.06 -5.80
N PRO A 109 12.25 -3.79 -5.80
CA PRO A 109 12.80 -2.71 -6.61
C PRO A 109 12.59 -2.96 -8.10
N GLY A 110 12.54 -1.87 -8.86
CA GLY A 110 12.44 -1.92 -10.32
C GLY A 110 11.67 -0.74 -10.88
N HIS A 111 10.40 -0.57 -10.53
CA HIS A 111 9.64 0.64 -10.82
C HIS A 111 10.32 1.86 -10.15
N THR A 112 10.54 1.78 -8.84
CA THR A 112 11.46 2.64 -8.10
C THR A 112 12.51 1.80 -7.35
N GLY A 113 13.59 2.44 -6.86
CA GLY A 113 14.65 1.76 -6.13
C GLY A 113 14.22 1.25 -4.77
N GLY A 114 13.40 2.02 -4.04
CA GLY A 114 12.90 1.69 -2.70
C GLY A 114 11.48 1.14 -2.67
N HIS A 115 10.97 0.58 -3.78
CA HIS A 115 9.61 0.05 -3.84
C HIS A 115 9.39 -1.13 -2.88
N LEU A 116 8.28 -1.07 -2.12
CA LEU A 116 7.86 -2.10 -1.17
C LEU A 116 6.54 -2.77 -1.62
N ALA A 117 6.40 -4.05 -1.26
CA ALA A 117 5.13 -4.76 -1.31
C ALA A 117 4.77 -5.29 0.09
N TYR A 118 3.48 -5.28 0.40
CA TYR A 118 2.96 -5.73 1.69
C TYR A 118 2.21 -7.05 1.51
N LEU A 119 2.73 -8.12 2.09
CA LEU A 119 2.17 -9.47 2.02
C LEU A 119 1.37 -9.73 3.31
N TRP A 120 0.06 -9.60 3.25
CA TRP A 120 -0.83 -9.62 4.40
C TRP A 120 -1.64 -10.93 4.46
N PRO A 121 -1.21 -11.92 5.27
CA PRO A 121 -1.92 -13.19 5.40
C PRO A 121 -3.18 -12.98 6.25
N LEU A 122 -4.33 -13.12 5.62
CA LEU A 122 -5.63 -13.06 6.27
C LEU A 122 -6.31 -14.44 6.25
N PRO A 123 -7.36 -14.70 7.05
CA PRO A 123 -8.05 -15.99 7.05
C PRO A 123 -8.61 -16.41 5.69
N GLN A 124 -8.90 -15.47 4.81
CA GLN A 124 -9.39 -15.71 3.45
C GLN A 124 -8.29 -15.90 2.41
N GLY A 125 -7.02 -15.92 2.79
CA GLY A 125 -5.87 -16.08 1.90
C GLY A 125 -4.89 -14.91 1.96
N LEU A 126 -3.79 -15.05 1.23
CA LEU A 126 -2.74 -14.03 1.17
C LEU A 126 -3.21 -12.84 0.32
N GLN A 127 -3.14 -11.64 0.90
CA GLN A 127 -3.43 -10.38 0.23
C GLN A 127 -2.11 -9.63 0.00
N VAL A 128 -1.88 -9.10 -1.20
CA VAL A 128 -0.63 -8.41 -1.54
C VAL A 128 -0.91 -7.04 -2.12
N PHE A 129 -0.51 -5.99 -1.42
CA PHE A 129 -0.47 -4.64 -1.96
C PHE A 129 0.88 -4.47 -2.67
N CYS A 130 0.85 -4.42 -3.99
CA CYS A 130 2.06 -4.46 -4.83
C CYS A 130 2.38 -3.13 -5.52
N GLY A 131 1.60 -2.07 -5.26
CA GLY A 131 1.77 -0.75 -5.88
C GLY A 131 1.93 -0.86 -7.40
N ASP A 132 3.03 -0.31 -7.91
CA ASP A 132 3.35 -0.26 -9.34
C ASP A 132 4.34 -1.35 -9.80
N THR A 133 4.46 -2.43 -9.03
CA THR A 133 5.29 -3.56 -9.48
C THR A 133 4.55 -4.46 -10.45
N LEU A 134 3.30 -4.84 -10.13
CA LEU A 134 2.48 -5.75 -10.94
C LEU A 134 1.08 -5.16 -11.12
N PHE A 135 0.56 -5.17 -12.36
CA PHE A 135 -0.79 -4.78 -12.75
C PHE A 135 -1.58 -5.97 -13.32
N SER A 136 -2.88 -5.79 -13.57
CA SER A 136 -3.77 -6.83 -14.13
C SER A 136 -3.26 -7.40 -15.46
N ALA A 137 -2.63 -6.58 -16.29
CA ALA A 137 -2.16 -6.96 -17.63
C ALA A 137 -0.76 -6.44 -17.94
N GLY A 138 0.07 -6.20 -16.94
CA GLY A 138 1.41 -5.67 -17.14
C GLY A 138 2.16 -5.40 -15.84
N CYS A 139 3.09 -4.49 -15.92
CA CYS A 139 3.90 -4.05 -14.79
C CYS A 139 4.24 -2.56 -14.92
N GLY A 140 4.71 -1.95 -13.84
CA GLY A 140 5.15 -0.57 -13.83
C GLY A 140 6.34 -0.31 -14.75
N ARG A 141 6.48 0.95 -15.19
CA ARG A 141 7.67 1.41 -15.92
C ARG A 141 8.87 1.46 -14.97
N VAL A 142 10.07 1.44 -15.53
CA VAL A 142 11.32 1.62 -14.77
C VAL A 142 11.63 3.12 -14.70
N PHE A 143 11.71 3.68 -13.49
CA PHE A 143 12.11 5.08 -13.25
C PHE A 143 13.48 5.17 -12.57
N THR A 144 13.56 4.85 -11.28
CA THR A 144 14.80 4.93 -10.49
C THR A 144 15.44 3.56 -10.23
N GLY A 145 14.71 2.46 -10.52
CA GLY A 145 15.24 1.10 -10.52
C GLY A 145 15.83 0.69 -11.87
N THR A 146 15.92 -0.61 -12.09
CA THR A 146 16.39 -1.22 -13.36
C THR A 146 15.41 -2.31 -13.84
N ALA A 147 15.45 -2.62 -15.15
CA ALA A 147 14.64 -3.70 -15.72
C ALA A 147 15.00 -5.07 -15.12
N ALA A 148 16.27 -5.29 -14.79
CA ALA A 148 16.72 -6.53 -14.13
C ALA A 148 16.13 -6.66 -12.72
N GLN A 149 16.09 -5.57 -11.95
CA GLN A 149 15.43 -5.52 -10.63
C GLN A 149 13.94 -5.78 -10.75
N LEU A 150 13.24 -5.12 -11.69
CA LEU A 150 11.80 -5.33 -11.90
C LEU A 150 11.50 -6.77 -12.26
N PHE A 151 12.29 -7.39 -13.17
CA PHE A 151 12.14 -8.79 -13.53
C PHE A 151 12.35 -9.72 -12.33
N ALA A 152 13.36 -9.46 -11.50
CA ALA A 152 13.61 -10.23 -10.28
C ALA A 152 12.45 -10.10 -9.27
N SER A 153 11.92 -8.89 -9.09
CA SER A 153 10.77 -8.61 -8.22
C SER A 153 9.51 -9.33 -8.70
N LEU A 154 9.20 -9.26 -9.99
CA LEU A 154 8.08 -9.99 -10.60
C LEU A 154 8.23 -11.49 -10.46
N SER A 155 9.44 -12.02 -10.72
CA SER A 155 9.75 -13.44 -10.55
C SER A 155 9.55 -13.90 -9.10
N ARG A 156 9.92 -13.06 -8.14
CA ARG A 156 9.70 -13.32 -6.71
C ARG A 156 8.19 -13.33 -6.37
N LEU A 157 7.41 -12.36 -6.84
CA LEU A 157 5.96 -12.35 -6.66
C LEU A 157 5.28 -13.58 -7.28
N ALA A 158 5.78 -14.07 -8.43
CA ALA A 158 5.26 -15.26 -9.09
C ALA A 158 5.49 -16.57 -8.30
N THR A 159 6.31 -16.55 -7.24
CA THR A 159 6.48 -17.73 -6.36
C THR A 159 5.39 -17.84 -5.29
N LEU A 160 4.53 -16.83 -5.14
CA LEU A 160 3.45 -16.84 -4.17
C LEU A 160 2.38 -17.88 -4.53
N PRO A 161 1.56 -18.33 -3.57
CA PRO A 161 0.46 -19.25 -3.82
C PRO A 161 -0.47 -18.77 -4.95
N SER A 162 -1.00 -19.68 -5.75
CA SER A 162 -1.83 -19.36 -6.92
C SER A 162 -3.18 -18.69 -6.58
N ASP A 163 -3.62 -18.79 -5.32
CA ASP A 163 -4.81 -18.16 -4.77
C ASP A 163 -4.53 -16.80 -4.10
N THR A 164 -3.30 -16.27 -4.23
CA THR A 164 -2.93 -14.95 -3.74
C THR A 164 -3.71 -13.87 -4.47
N LEU A 165 -4.29 -12.94 -3.71
CA LEU A 165 -4.97 -11.77 -4.26
C LEU A 165 -4.03 -10.57 -4.29
N PHE A 166 -3.87 -9.98 -5.46
CA PHE A 166 -3.05 -8.78 -5.67
C PHE A 166 -3.94 -7.54 -5.75
N TYR A 167 -3.46 -6.49 -5.12
CA TYR A 167 -4.10 -5.16 -5.05
C TYR A 167 -3.14 -4.13 -5.64
N PRO A 168 -3.10 -3.99 -6.97
CA PRO A 168 -2.27 -2.99 -7.63
C PRO A 168 -2.82 -1.58 -7.44
N ALA A 169 -1.99 -0.57 -7.68
CA ALA A 169 -2.43 0.81 -7.60
C ALA A 169 -3.09 1.32 -8.90
N HIS A 170 -2.87 0.64 -10.02
CA HIS A 170 -3.49 0.97 -11.33
C HIS A 170 -4.09 -0.28 -11.99
N GLU A 171 -5.01 -0.07 -12.93
CA GLU A 171 -5.54 -1.13 -13.81
C GLU A 171 -4.57 -1.51 -14.92
#